data_ca56d1f8e8d9fd0eaa0840945903c57d
#
_entry.id   ca56d1f8e8d9fd0eaa0840945903c57d
#
_cell.length_a   1.000
_cell.length_b   1.000
_cell.length_c   1.000
_cell.angle_alpha   90.00
_cell.angle_beta   90.00
_cell.angle_gamma   90.00
#
_symmetry.space_group_name_H-M   'P 1'
#
loop_
_entity.id
_entity.type
_entity.pdbx_description
1 polymer ?
#
loop_
_entity_poly.entity_id
_entity_poly.type
_entity_poly.pdbx_seq_one_letter_code
_entity_poly.pdbx_strand_id
1 'polypeptide(L)'
;GMVMISVLNQLEAGGLEGLTRTSARYLHRRAEASRRAFLDRARWLGDPDFNDSIPLTRLLSKEYAATLVAATDSSKATSSLALGRDIITDRGESPQTTHFSVVDANGAAVSNTYTLESSYGSGVVVAGFLLNNEMGDFNKKPGYTSTRGDIGTPPNVIAPGKRMLSSMTPTIVARDGALVLVT
;
A
#
# COMPACT_ATOMS: atom_id res chain seq x y z
N GLY A 1 0.62 -3.01 5.46
CA GLY A 1 -0.72 -3.22 6.01
C GLY A 1 -1.64 -2.00 6.03
N MET A 2 -1.11 -0.76 6.25
CA MET A 2 -1.97 0.43 6.46
C MET A 2 -2.91 0.68 5.26
N VAL A 3 -2.40 0.67 4.04
CA VAL A 3 -3.22 0.88 2.82
C VAL A 3 -4.36 -0.13 2.75
N MET A 4 -4.08 -1.41 2.98
CA MET A 4 -5.09 -2.46 2.95
C MET A 4 -6.18 -2.23 4.00
N ILE A 5 -5.79 -1.93 5.25
CA ILE A 5 -6.76 -1.66 6.33
C ILE A 5 -7.60 -0.42 6.00
N SER A 6 -6.99 0.65 5.51
CA SER A 6 -7.70 1.86 5.09
C SER A 6 -8.72 1.57 3.98
N VAL A 7 -8.33 0.80 2.96
CA VAL A 7 -9.26 0.38 1.89
C VAL A 7 -10.42 -0.45 2.45
N LEU A 8 -10.14 -1.44 3.31
CA LEU A 8 -11.18 -2.28 3.92
C LEU A 8 -12.15 -1.47 4.78
N ASN A 9 -11.63 -0.54 5.59
CA ASN A 9 -12.46 0.35 6.41
C ASN A 9 -13.36 1.25 5.54
N GLN A 10 -12.85 1.79 4.44
CA GLN A 10 -13.65 2.59 3.51
C GLN A 10 -14.71 1.75 2.80
N LEU A 11 -14.39 0.52 2.37
CA LEU A 11 -15.35 -0.38 1.73
C LEU A 11 -16.46 -0.78 2.71
N GLU A 12 -16.13 -1.05 3.96
CA GLU A 12 -17.11 -1.32 5.02
C GLU A 12 -18.02 -0.11 5.26
N ALA A 13 -17.45 1.08 5.44
CA ALA A 13 -18.20 2.32 5.64
C ALA A 13 -19.11 2.68 4.44
N GLY A 14 -18.65 2.37 3.21
CA GLY A 14 -19.44 2.57 2.00
C GLY A 14 -20.52 1.53 1.75
N GLY A 15 -20.49 0.40 2.47
CA GLY A 15 -21.38 -0.74 2.30
C GLY A 15 -21.11 -1.53 1.02
N LEU A 16 -21.06 -2.84 1.11
CA LEU A 16 -20.87 -3.75 -0.04
C LEU A 16 -22.06 -4.67 -0.26
N GLU A 17 -23.09 -4.54 0.56
CA GLU A 17 -24.27 -5.40 0.52
C GLU A 17 -24.95 -5.34 -0.84
N GLY A 18 -25.28 -6.52 -1.38
CA GLY A 18 -25.93 -6.67 -2.68
C GLY A 18 -25.05 -6.32 -3.89
N LEU A 19 -23.76 -6.01 -3.71
CA LEU A 19 -22.86 -5.72 -4.82
C LEU A 19 -22.06 -6.95 -5.24
N THR A 20 -22.10 -7.28 -6.51
CA THR A 20 -21.19 -8.26 -7.09
C THR A 20 -19.81 -7.64 -7.30
N ARG A 21 -18.74 -8.45 -7.20
CA ARG A 21 -17.35 -7.97 -7.35
C ARG A 21 -17.04 -7.39 -8.73
N THR A 22 -17.82 -7.72 -9.73
CA THR A 22 -17.69 -7.25 -11.13
C THR A 22 -18.61 -6.09 -11.45
N SER A 23 -19.49 -5.67 -10.54
CA SER A 23 -20.38 -4.55 -10.79
C SER A 23 -19.61 -3.23 -10.87
N ALA A 24 -20.04 -2.33 -11.75
CA ALA A 24 -19.45 -1.00 -11.90
C ALA A 24 -19.42 -0.24 -10.56
N ARG A 25 -20.46 -0.38 -9.75
CA ARG A 25 -20.56 0.25 -8.43
C ARG A 25 -19.51 -0.28 -7.43
N TYR A 26 -19.27 -1.60 -7.43
CA TYR A 26 -18.20 -2.19 -6.61
C TYR A 26 -16.83 -1.70 -7.06
N LEU A 27 -16.55 -1.77 -8.37
CA LEU A 27 -15.28 -1.35 -8.95
C LEU A 27 -15.01 0.14 -8.69
N HIS A 28 -16.03 0.99 -8.80
CA HIS A 28 -15.95 2.40 -8.49
C HIS A 28 -15.56 2.63 -7.02
N ARG A 29 -16.29 2.02 -6.08
CA ARG A 29 -15.99 2.15 -4.64
C ARG A 29 -14.58 1.68 -4.29
N ARG A 30 -14.17 0.53 -4.84
CA ARG A 30 -12.82 0.00 -4.64
C ARG A 30 -11.75 0.94 -5.19
N ALA A 31 -11.94 1.48 -6.39
CA ALA A 31 -11.01 2.42 -7.00
C ALA A 31 -10.87 3.71 -6.18
N GLU A 32 -12.01 4.29 -5.76
CA GLU A 32 -12.01 5.51 -4.94
C GLU A 32 -11.37 5.31 -3.57
N ALA A 33 -11.66 4.19 -2.90
CA ALA A 33 -11.04 3.83 -1.62
C ALA A 33 -9.52 3.62 -1.78
N SER A 34 -9.09 2.89 -2.81
CA SER A 34 -7.67 2.67 -3.09
C SER A 34 -6.93 3.98 -3.34
N ARG A 35 -7.48 4.87 -4.15
CA ARG A 35 -6.87 6.16 -4.48
C ARG A 35 -6.63 7.03 -3.25
N ARG A 36 -7.59 7.07 -2.32
CA ARG A 36 -7.45 7.82 -1.06
C ARG A 36 -6.45 7.17 -0.11
N ALA A 37 -6.46 5.85 0.00
CA ALA A 37 -5.50 5.14 0.83
C ALA A 37 -4.05 5.29 0.31
N PHE A 38 -3.86 5.26 -1.02
CA PHE A 38 -2.55 5.52 -1.62
C PHE A 38 -2.11 6.97 -1.51
N LEU A 39 -3.04 7.92 -1.55
CA LEU A 39 -2.75 9.32 -1.27
C LEU A 39 -2.23 9.51 0.16
N ASP A 40 -2.90 8.89 1.14
CA ASP A 40 -2.46 8.92 2.53
C ASP A 40 -1.09 8.24 2.71
N ARG A 41 -0.87 7.11 2.03
CA ARG A 41 0.44 6.45 1.98
C ARG A 41 1.52 7.43 1.51
N ALA A 42 1.27 8.10 0.40
CA ALA A 42 2.21 9.04 -0.19
C ALA A 42 2.52 10.23 0.73
N ARG A 43 1.51 10.76 1.41
CA ARG A 43 1.65 11.94 2.27
C ARG A 43 2.29 11.68 3.62
N TRP A 44 1.99 10.53 4.20
CA TRP A 44 2.28 10.30 5.62
C TRP A 44 3.26 9.19 5.90
N LEU A 45 3.36 8.16 5.02
CA LEU A 45 4.12 6.99 5.38
C LEU A 45 5.60 7.09 5.02
N GLY A 46 6.40 6.56 5.89
CA GLY A 46 7.84 6.40 5.83
C GLY A 46 8.31 5.62 7.03
N ASP A 47 9.61 5.57 7.24
CA ASP A 47 10.18 4.93 8.42
C ASP A 47 9.74 5.65 9.70
N PRO A 48 9.05 4.99 10.65
CA PRO A 48 8.58 5.62 11.87
C PRO A 48 9.71 6.11 12.77
N ASP A 49 10.91 5.52 12.70
CA ASP A 49 12.07 5.99 13.49
C ASP A 49 12.60 7.35 12.99
N PHE A 50 12.14 7.80 11.83
CA PHE A 50 12.47 9.08 11.20
C PHE A 50 11.26 10.01 11.02
N ASN A 51 10.07 9.59 11.45
CA ASN A 51 8.82 10.33 11.28
C ASN A 51 7.92 10.17 12.50
N ASP A 52 8.14 10.99 13.51
CA ASP A 52 7.36 10.98 14.76
C ASP A 52 5.89 11.38 14.60
N SER A 53 5.53 11.95 13.46
CA SER A 53 4.22 12.55 13.20
C SER A 53 3.30 11.72 12.31
N ILE A 54 3.59 10.43 12.09
CA ILE A 54 2.71 9.57 11.29
C ILE A 54 1.40 9.35 12.06
N PRO A 55 0.24 9.84 11.57
CA PRO A 55 -1.01 9.79 12.32
C PRO A 55 -1.71 8.42 12.17
N LEU A 56 -1.02 7.31 12.50
CA LEU A 56 -1.50 5.95 12.26
C LEU A 56 -2.87 5.68 12.89
N THR A 57 -3.09 6.11 14.12
CA THR A 57 -4.38 5.92 14.81
C THR A 57 -5.53 6.51 14.01
N ARG A 58 -5.33 7.73 13.49
CA ARG A 58 -6.32 8.39 12.62
C ARG A 58 -6.50 7.64 11.30
N LEU A 59 -5.39 7.33 10.61
CA LEU A 59 -5.42 6.70 9.27
C LEU A 59 -6.08 5.30 9.29
N LEU A 60 -6.06 4.64 10.45
CA LEU A 60 -6.64 3.31 10.64
C LEU A 60 -8.04 3.35 11.27
N SER A 61 -8.55 4.53 11.63
CA SER A 61 -9.84 4.64 12.30
C SER A 61 -11.02 4.51 11.35
N LYS A 62 -12.14 4.00 11.88
CA LYS A 62 -13.41 3.87 11.15
C LYS A 62 -14.03 5.25 10.87
N GLU A 63 -13.86 6.19 11.80
CA GLU A 63 -14.34 7.56 11.69
C GLU A 63 -13.68 8.27 10.52
N TYR A 64 -12.37 8.14 10.38
CA TYR A 64 -11.65 8.70 9.24
C TYR A 64 -12.09 8.07 7.91
N ALA A 65 -12.23 6.75 7.88
CA ALA A 65 -12.74 6.05 6.70
C ALA A 65 -14.13 6.54 6.28
N ALA A 66 -15.03 6.76 7.25
CA ALA A 66 -16.35 7.31 7.00
C ALA A 66 -16.29 8.73 6.39
N THR A 67 -15.36 9.59 6.85
CA THR A 67 -15.17 10.92 6.24
C THR A 67 -14.69 10.85 4.79
N LEU A 68 -13.79 9.91 4.48
CA LEU A 68 -13.31 9.70 3.12
C LEU A 68 -14.42 9.21 2.18
N VAL A 69 -15.28 8.32 2.67
CA VAL A 69 -16.44 7.82 1.91
C VAL A 69 -17.46 8.93 1.69
N ALA A 70 -17.78 9.73 2.71
CA ALA A 70 -18.71 10.85 2.60
C ALA A 70 -18.24 11.90 1.56
N ALA A 71 -16.92 12.05 1.38
CA ALA A 71 -16.33 12.93 0.38
C ALA A 71 -16.24 12.31 -1.03
N THR A 72 -16.78 11.11 -1.23
CA THR A 72 -16.73 10.38 -2.52
C THR A 72 -18.03 10.53 -3.27
N ASP A 73 -17.97 11.01 -4.51
CA ASP A 73 -19.12 10.99 -5.41
C ASP A 73 -19.40 9.55 -5.87
N SER A 74 -20.62 9.08 -5.66
CA SER A 74 -21.01 7.70 -5.98
C SER A 74 -21.25 7.46 -7.48
N SER A 75 -21.33 8.51 -8.27
CA SER A 75 -21.69 8.49 -9.71
C SER A 75 -20.52 8.89 -10.61
N LYS A 76 -19.52 9.58 -10.08
CA LYS A 76 -18.42 10.16 -10.85
C LYS A 76 -17.07 9.88 -10.21
N ALA A 77 -16.11 9.46 -11.02
CA ALA A 77 -14.74 9.28 -10.56
C ALA A 77 -14.12 10.63 -10.13
N THR A 78 -13.51 10.65 -8.96
CA THR A 78 -12.77 11.81 -8.47
C THR A 78 -11.50 11.99 -9.32
N SER A 79 -11.21 13.22 -9.76
CA SER A 79 -9.95 13.51 -10.44
C SER A 79 -8.76 13.29 -9.49
N SER A 80 -7.71 12.59 -9.95
CA SER A 80 -6.46 12.43 -9.17
C SER A 80 -5.83 13.78 -8.86
N LEU A 81 -5.89 14.74 -9.79
CA LEU A 81 -5.41 16.10 -9.57
C LEU A 81 -6.23 16.86 -8.50
N ALA A 82 -7.53 16.56 -8.36
CA ALA A 82 -8.34 17.16 -7.32
C ALA A 82 -8.04 16.58 -5.93
N LEU A 83 -7.67 15.29 -5.86
CA LEU A 83 -7.29 14.62 -4.61
C LEU A 83 -5.90 15.01 -4.12
N GLY A 84 -4.93 15.07 -5.03
CA GLY A 84 -3.53 15.33 -4.69
C GLY A 84 -2.84 16.13 -5.78
N ARG A 85 -3.06 17.43 -5.81
CA ARG A 85 -2.45 18.35 -6.80
C ARG A 85 -0.94 18.36 -6.76
N ASP A 86 -0.39 18.02 -5.63
CA ASP A 86 1.03 17.96 -5.28
C ASP A 86 1.66 16.56 -5.52
N ILE A 87 0.85 15.55 -5.88
CA ILE A 87 1.29 14.17 -6.03
C ILE A 87 0.87 13.65 -7.41
N ILE A 88 1.83 13.55 -8.31
CA ILE A 88 1.62 12.99 -9.65
C ILE A 88 2.29 11.62 -9.68
N THR A 89 1.52 10.56 -9.87
CA THR A 89 2.02 9.20 -10.05
C THR A 89 1.68 8.73 -11.45
N ASP A 90 2.66 8.31 -12.23
CA ASP A 90 2.48 7.94 -13.62
C ASP A 90 2.65 6.43 -13.90
N ARG A 91 3.14 5.63 -12.97
CA ARG A 91 3.33 4.19 -13.18
C ARG A 91 3.09 3.37 -11.92
N GLY A 92 2.52 2.17 -12.14
CA GLY A 92 2.37 1.13 -11.14
C GLY A 92 3.71 0.55 -10.68
N GLU A 93 3.67 -0.18 -9.59
CA GLU A 93 4.80 -0.91 -9.03
C GLU A 93 5.36 -1.94 -10.01
N SER A 94 6.64 -2.25 -9.87
CA SER A 94 7.30 -3.30 -10.65
C SER A 94 6.62 -4.66 -10.39
N PRO A 95 6.31 -5.46 -11.43
CA PRO A 95 5.68 -6.77 -11.28
C PRO A 95 6.67 -7.87 -10.83
N GLN A 96 7.76 -7.55 -10.18
CA GLN A 96 8.92 -8.42 -9.93
C GLN A 96 8.96 -9.01 -8.51
N THR A 97 7.86 -8.95 -7.77
CA THR A 97 7.75 -9.47 -6.41
C THR A 97 7.24 -10.90 -6.39
N THR A 98 7.73 -11.71 -5.48
CA THR A 98 7.29 -13.09 -5.26
C THR A 98 6.56 -13.20 -3.93
N HIS A 99 5.45 -13.95 -3.94
CA HIS A 99 4.69 -14.29 -2.75
C HIS A 99 4.45 -15.80 -2.68
N PHE A 100 4.51 -16.36 -1.48
CA PHE A 100 4.06 -17.72 -1.21
C PHE A 100 3.40 -17.84 0.16
N SER A 101 2.45 -18.76 0.25
CA SER A 101 1.76 -19.13 1.48
C SER A 101 1.95 -20.61 1.75
N VAL A 102 2.21 -20.97 3.00
CA VAL A 102 2.38 -22.36 3.44
C VAL A 102 1.53 -22.60 4.67
N VAL A 103 0.83 -23.72 4.70
CA VAL A 103 0.06 -24.17 5.88
C VAL A 103 0.41 -25.62 6.13
N ASP A 104 0.79 -25.97 7.36
CA ASP A 104 1.05 -27.37 7.74
C ASP A 104 -0.21 -28.11 8.21
N ALA A 105 -0.06 -29.41 8.46
CA ALA A 105 -1.16 -30.26 8.91
C ALA A 105 -1.73 -29.85 10.31
N ASN A 106 -0.99 -29.10 11.10
CA ASN A 106 -1.39 -28.65 12.44
C ASN A 106 -2.00 -27.22 12.41
N GLY A 107 -2.07 -26.61 11.22
CA GLY A 107 -2.61 -25.27 11.05
C GLY A 107 -1.60 -24.14 11.28
N ALA A 108 -0.30 -24.45 11.46
CA ALA A 108 0.73 -23.40 11.45
C ALA A 108 0.86 -22.82 10.05
N ALA A 109 0.88 -21.50 9.94
CA ALA A 109 0.79 -20.80 8.68
C ALA A 109 1.93 -19.79 8.51
N VAL A 110 2.44 -19.70 7.28
CA VAL A 110 3.41 -18.68 6.85
C VAL A 110 2.84 -17.96 5.63
N SER A 111 2.86 -16.65 5.68
CA SER A 111 2.63 -15.78 4.54
C SER A 111 3.90 -14.98 4.30
N ASN A 112 4.52 -15.11 3.15
CA ASN A 112 5.79 -14.47 2.86
C ASN A 112 5.77 -13.77 1.50
N THR A 113 6.14 -12.51 1.50
CA THR A 113 6.38 -11.72 0.30
C THR A 113 7.82 -11.21 0.32
N TYR A 114 8.55 -11.42 -0.77
CA TYR A 114 9.90 -10.91 -0.90
C TYR A 114 10.17 -10.40 -2.33
N THR A 115 11.11 -9.51 -2.44
CA THR A 115 11.48 -8.87 -3.70
C THR A 115 12.96 -8.49 -3.72
N LEU A 116 13.48 -8.31 -4.90
CA LEU A 116 14.76 -7.65 -5.15
C LEU A 116 14.54 -6.26 -5.78
N GLU A 117 13.28 -5.83 -5.88
CA GLU A 117 12.71 -4.71 -6.62
C GLU A 117 12.71 -4.97 -8.14
N SER A 118 13.85 -5.11 -8.79
CA SER A 118 13.96 -5.53 -10.20
C SER A 118 14.22 -7.04 -10.33
N SER A 119 13.97 -7.66 -11.50
CA SER A 119 14.10 -9.10 -11.75
C SER A 119 15.44 -9.70 -11.29
N TYR A 120 16.52 -8.97 -11.41
CA TYR A 120 17.87 -9.36 -11.01
C TYR A 120 18.46 -8.39 -9.97
N GLY A 121 17.59 -7.64 -9.27
CA GLY A 121 17.99 -6.64 -8.29
C GLY A 121 18.97 -5.62 -8.88
N SER A 122 20.09 -5.39 -8.19
CA SER A 122 21.17 -4.51 -8.67
C SER A 122 22.02 -5.14 -9.78
N GLY A 123 21.84 -6.41 -10.12
CA GLY A 123 22.71 -7.17 -11.02
C GLY A 123 24.04 -7.60 -10.38
N VAL A 124 24.27 -7.25 -9.13
CA VAL A 124 25.49 -7.60 -8.39
C VAL A 124 25.30 -8.95 -7.68
N VAL A 125 26.25 -9.86 -7.88
CA VAL A 125 26.28 -11.16 -7.23
C VAL A 125 27.36 -11.16 -6.15
N VAL A 126 26.98 -11.54 -4.93
CA VAL A 126 27.89 -11.67 -3.78
C VAL A 126 27.58 -12.96 -3.03
N ALA A 127 28.60 -13.71 -2.68
CA ALA A 127 28.47 -14.97 -1.93
C ALA A 127 27.41 -15.96 -2.50
N GLY A 128 27.24 -15.95 -3.83
CA GLY A 128 26.35 -16.86 -4.54
C GLY A 128 24.89 -16.41 -4.66
N PHE A 129 24.54 -15.20 -4.28
CA PHE A 129 23.19 -14.64 -4.45
C PHE A 129 23.19 -13.19 -4.99
N LEU A 130 22.08 -12.82 -5.61
CA LEU A 130 21.86 -11.47 -6.14
C LEU A 130 21.55 -10.48 -5.01
N LEU A 131 22.14 -9.30 -5.08
CA LEU A 131 21.78 -8.19 -4.21
C LEU A 131 20.56 -7.44 -4.77
N ASN A 132 19.70 -6.96 -3.88
CA ASN A 132 18.55 -6.14 -4.25
C ASN A 132 18.97 -4.73 -4.73
N ASN A 133 18.02 -4.00 -5.31
CA ASN A 133 18.12 -2.57 -5.62
C ASN A 133 17.00 -1.74 -4.97
N GLU A 134 16.54 -2.16 -3.80
CA GLU A 134 15.43 -1.58 -3.02
C GLU A 134 15.63 -0.10 -2.63
N MET A 135 16.82 0.44 -2.83
CA MET A 135 17.05 1.88 -2.72
C MET A 135 16.17 2.71 -3.68
N GLY A 136 15.60 2.05 -4.72
CA GLY A 136 14.63 2.63 -5.63
C GLY A 136 13.31 3.01 -4.98
N ASP A 137 12.94 2.36 -3.89
CA ASP A 137 11.71 2.61 -3.13
C ASP A 137 11.73 3.90 -2.30
N PHE A 138 12.90 4.53 -2.15
CA PHE A 138 13.01 5.84 -1.52
C PHE A 138 12.68 6.97 -2.49
N ASN A 139 12.13 8.05 -1.94
CA ASN A 139 12.06 9.32 -2.62
C ASN A 139 13.46 9.96 -2.68
N LYS A 140 13.93 10.30 -3.87
CA LYS A 140 15.28 10.82 -4.08
C LYS A 140 15.49 12.22 -3.53
N LYS A 141 14.43 13.06 -3.54
CA LYS A 141 14.44 14.41 -2.98
C LYS A 141 13.06 14.90 -2.61
N PRO A 142 12.93 15.79 -1.61
CA PRO A 142 11.65 16.35 -1.20
C PRO A 142 10.97 17.12 -2.35
N GLY A 143 9.64 17.00 -2.43
CA GLY A 143 8.82 17.74 -3.38
C GLY A 143 8.95 17.29 -4.84
N TYR A 144 9.82 16.32 -5.13
CA TYR A 144 9.97 15.80 -6.49
C TYR A 144 9.09 14.57 -6.69
N THR A 145 8.03 14.74 -7.45
CA THR A 145 7.21 13.64 -7.94
C THR A 145 7.42 13.54 -9.45
N SER A 146 7.87 12.39 -9.93
CA SER A 146 8.12 12.20 -11.35
C SER A 146 6.99 11.49 -12.04
N THR A 147 6.93 11.62 -13.37
CA THR A 147 6.05 10.83 -14.24
C THR A 147 6.42 9.34 -14.26
N ARG A 148 7.50 8.94 -13.61
CA ARG A 148 7.95 7.55 -13.48
C ARG A 148 7.51 6.90 -12.17
N GLY A 149 6.68 7.61 -11.35
CA GLY A 149 6.15 7.09 -10.11
C GLY A 149 6.96 7.43 -8.85
N ASP A 150 8.03 8.22 -8.97
CA ASP A 150 8.72 8.74 -7.79
C ASP A 150 7.77 9.67 -7.02
N ILE A 151 7.49 9.36 -5.76
CA ILE A 151 6.65 10.18 -4.90
C ILE A 151 7.56 11.00 -3.98
N GLY A 152 7.63 12.30 -4.24
CA GLY A 152 8.57 13.21 -3.58
C GLY A 152 8.11 13.73 -2.21
N THR A 153 7.41 12.94 -1.42
CA THR A 153 6.98 13.37 -0.09
C THR A 153 8.08 13.22 0.96
N PRO A 154 8.19 14.15 1.91
CA PRO A 154 9.26 14.14 2.90
C PRO A 154 9.39 12.85 3.73
N PRO A 155 8.31 12.16 4.14
CA PRO A 155 8.41 10.99 5.01
C PRO A 155 9.28 9.85 4.45
N ASN A 156 9.31 9.65 3.14
CA ASN A 156 10.08 8.57 2.50
C ASN A 156 11.35 9.06 1.77
N VAL A 157 11.84 10.25 2.06
CA VAL A 157 13.12 10.72 1.51
C VAL A 157 14.27 9.88 2.06
N ILE A 158 15.19 9.53 1.17
CA ILE A 158 16.38 8.73 1.50
C ILE A 158 17.24 9.40 2.58
N ALA A 159 17.68 8.63 3.57
CA ALA A 159 18.62 9.04 4.60
C ALA A 159 19.44 7.84 5.10
N PRO A 160 20.67 8.06 5.61
CA PRO A 160 21.47 7.00 6.21
C PRO A 160 20.73 6.29 7.35
N GLY A 161 20.72 4.96 7.36
CA GLY A 161 20.08 4.14 8.40
C GLY A 161 18.56 4.04 8.32
N LYS A 162 17.92 4.74 7.38
CA LYS A 162 16.48 4.76 7.18
C LYS A 162 16.00 3.55 6.38
N ARG A 163 14.85 2.99 6.76
CA ARG A 163 14.13 1.95 6.01
C ARG A 163 13.23 2.59 4.95
N MET A 164 13.20 2.01 3.74
CA MET A 164 12.31 2.43 2.69
C MET A 164 10.86 2.01 2.97
N LEU A 165 9.93 2.67 2.33
CA LEU A 165 8.51 2.33 2.36
C LEU A 165 8.25 1.11 1.46
N SER A 166 7.63 0.06 2.01
CA SER A 166 7.27 -1.15 1.26
C SER A 166 5.76 -1.25 1.07
N SER A 167 5.34 -1.77 -0.07
CA SER A 167 3.94 -2.12 -0.39
C SER A 167 3.61 -3.57 -0.08
N MET A 168 4.60 -4.41 0.21
CA MET A 168 4.39 -5.81 0.56
C MET A 168 3.52 -5.93 1.81
N THR A 169 2.50 -6.77 1.73
CA THR A 169 1.50 -6.92 2.81
C THR A 169 1.12 -8.40 2.96
N PRO A 170 2.07 -9.27 3.36
CA PRO A 170 1.73 -10.66 3.66
C PRO A 170 0.69 -10.67 4.79
N THR A 171 -0.36 -11.48 4.62
CA THR A 171 -1.56 -11.40 5.48
C THR A 171 -2.03 -12.78 5.90
N ILE A 172 -2.31 -12.94 7.19
CA ILE A 172 -2.97 -14.10 7.77
C ILE A 172 -4.25 -13.62 8.44
N VAL A 173 -5.38 -14.25 8.10
CA VAL A 173 -6.68 -13.99 8.74
C VAL A 173 -7.10 -15.22 9.53
N ALA A 174 -7.43 -14.98 10.79
CA ALA A 174 -7.99 -16.00 11.68
C ALA A 174 -9.34 -15.54 12.23
N ARG A 175 -10.23 -16.50 12.53
CA ARG A 175 -11.50 -16.29 13.21
C ARG A 175 -11.65 -17.34 14.28
N ASP A 176 -11.91 -16.91 15.51
CA ASP A 176 -12.11 -17.80 16.68
C ASP A 176 -10.96 -18.82 16.85
N GLY A 177 -9.72 -18.37 16.61
CA GLY A 177 -8.52 -19.20 16.69
C GLY A 177 -8.28 -20.12 15.48
N ALA A 178 -9.18 -20.17 14.52
CA ALA A 178 -9.04 -20.98 13.30
C ALA A 178 -8.52 -20.12 12.13
N LEU A 179 -7.61 -20.70 11.34
CA LEU A 179 -7.08 -20.08 10.13
C LEU A 179 -8.20 -19.98 9.06
N VAL A 180 -8.37 -18.79 8.47
CA VAL A 180 -9.37 -18.52 7.42
C VAL A 180 -8.71 -18.25 6.07
N LEU A 181 -7.62 -17.50 6.07
CA LEU A 181 -6.93 -17.08 4.83
C LEU A 181 -5.45 -16.84 5.10
N VAL A 182 -4.64 -17.25 4.17
CA VAL A 182 -3.20 -16.91 4.09
C VAL A 182 -2.92 -16.37 2.69
N THR A 183 -2.43 -15.12 2.60
CA THR A 183 -2.15 -14.45 1.32
C THR A 183 -1.10 -13.36 1.48
#